data_d5045e0353099fb9125e420210070b5b
#
_entry.id   d5045e0353099fb9125e420210070b5b
#
_cell.length_a   1.000
_cell.length_b   1.000
_cell.length_c   1.000
_cell.angle_alpha   90.00
_cell.angle_beta   90.00
_cell.angle_gamma   90.00
#
_symmetry.space_group_name_H-M   'P 1'
#
loop_
_entity.id
_entity.type
_entity.pdbx_description
1 polymer ?
#
loop_
_entity_poly.entity_id
_entity_poly.type
_entity_poly.pdbx_seq_one_letter_code
_entity_poly.pdbx_strand_id
1 'polypeptide(L)'
;MASTFFGLTIAYSGLQAANTSLTITGHNVSNINTKGYTKQQAGTQAADALRTHTTYGAIGSGVVVTEISQIRDSYYDVKYRNNMANYGQYSVKESYMGQIEDYLDEFTLNGYSQEYKNFFSAVNQLTITPGDTSAKNQLINNAKSLADYFNTLTTNLRNVQADANNEIKDAVQQINSYAKNIAALNRQINQIEANYGNANDLRDKRNAMIDELSEIVNLETSEEDMGNNVSNFSVRINGQTLVSSYSYNTLETVARTDKKNYSDAEGLYDVQLSLIHI
;
A
#
# COMPACT_ATOMS: atom_id res chain seq x y z
N MET A 1 -44.17 -41.62 -8.74
CA MET A 1 -44.58 -41.55 -7.31
C MET A 1 -43.46 -40.89 -6.55
N ALA A 2 -43.74 -39.85 -5.80
CA ALA A 2 -42.75 -39.30 -4.90
C ALA A 2 -42.37 -40.40 -3.88
N SER A 3 -41.08 -40.60 -3.65
CA SER A 3 -40.61 -41.56 -2.65
C SER A 3 -41.19 -41.20 -1.26
N THR A 4 -41.54 -42.21 -0.46
CA THR A 4 -42.02 -42.05 0.92
C THR A 4 -41.00 -41.25 1.78
N PHE A 5 -39.71 -41.19 1.36
CA PHE A 5 -38.66 -40.46 2.00
C PHE A 5 -38.42 -39.04 1.43
N PHE A 6 -39.28 -38.58 0.47
CA PHE A 6 -39.09 -37.27 -0.15
C PHE A 6 -39.11 -36.10 0.86
N GLY A 7 -40.01 -36.14 1.85
CA GLY A 7 -40.04 -35.17 2.93
C GLY A 7 -38.78 -35.19 3.80
N LEU A 8 -38.20 -36.37 4.03
CA LEU A 8 -36.93 -36.51 4.72
C LEU A 8 -35.76 -35.87 3.96
N THR A 9 -35.72 -36.04 2.63
CA THR A 9 -34.72 -35.41 1.76
C THR A 9 -34.79 -33.88 1.82
N ILE A 10 -36.00 -33.30 1.82
CA ILE A 10 -36.23 -31.87 1.99
C ILE A 10 -35.71 -31.38 3.35
N ALA A 11 -36.10 -32.08 4.42
CA ALA A 11 -35.63 -31.73 5.78
C ALA A 11 -34.09 -31.86 5.90
N TYR A 12 -33.48 -32.86 5.31
CA TYR A 12 -32.04 -33.07 5.28
C TYR A 12 -31.32 -31.94 4.53
N SER A 13 -31.84 -31.48 3.37
CA SER A 13 -31.26 -30.37 2.62
C SER A 13 -31.30 -29.07 3.44
N GLY A 14 -32.40 -28.83 4.15
CA GLY A 14 -32.54 -27.68 5.08
C GLY A 14 -31.53 -27.73 6.23
N LEU A 15 -31.37 -28.91 6.84
CA LEU A 15 -30.38 -29.13 7.89
C LEU A 15 -28.95 -28.89 7.37
N GLN A 16 -28.62 -29.38 6.19
CA GLN A 16 -27.31 -29.19 5.56
C GLN A 16 -27.02 -27.70 5.28
N ALA A 17 -27.98 -26.95 4.75
CA ALA A 17 -27.85 -25.53 4.52
C ALA A 17 -27.67 -24.73 5.84
N ALA A 18 -28.45 -25.08 6.87
CA ALA A 18 -28.31 -24.46 8.21
C ALA A 18 -26.93 -24.77 8.83
N ASN A 19 -26.43 -26.00 8.68
CA ASN A 19 -25.13 -26.40 9.21
C ASN A 19 -23.98 -25.65 8.49
N THR A 20 -24.07 -25.50 7.16
CA THR A 20 -23.12 -24.68 6.39
C THR A 20 -23.13 -23.23 6.85
N SER A 21 -24.30 -22.64 7.05
CA SER A 21 -24.44 -21.26 7.54
C SER A 21 -23.87 -21.08 8.94
N LEU A 22 -24.06 -22.07 9.83
CA LEU A 22 -23.50 -22.07 11.17
C LEU A 22 -21.96 -22.17 11.15
N THR A 23 -21.42 -23.02 10.29
CA THR A 23 -19.97 -23.17 10.08
C THR A 23 -19.35 -21.87 9.60
N ILE A 24 -19.97 -21.19 8.62
CA ILE A 24 -19.52 -19.89 8.11
C ILE A 24 -19.61 -18.82 9.22
N THR A 25 -20.66 -18.84 10.01
CA THR A 25 -20.81 -17.92 11.15
C THR A 25 -19.67 -18.14 12.15
N GLY A 26 -19.37 -19.38 12.49
CA GLY A 26 -18.22 -19.73 13.35
C GLY A 26 -16.89 -19.25 12.79
N HIS A 27 -16.69 -19.41 11.47
CA HIS A 27 -15.50 -18.91 10.78
C HIS A 27 -15.41 -17.37 10.81
N ASN A 28 -16.50 -16.67 10.57
CA ASN A 28 -16.57 -15.21 10.68
C ASN A 28 -16.25 -14.71 12.09
N VAL A 29 -16.80 -15.36 13.12
CA VAL A 29 -16.54 -14.99 14.52
C VAL A 29 -15.08 -15.24 14.90
N SER A 30 -14.52 -16.38 14.49
CA SER A 30 -13.12 -16.72 14.77
C SER A 30 -12.14 -15.74 14.12
N ASN A 31 -12.48 -15.14 12.98
CA ASN A 31 -11.63 -14.23 12.23
C ASN A 31 -12.01 -12.75 12.38
N ILE A 32 -12.88 -12.38 13.33
CA ILE A 32 -13.36 -11.00 13.50
C ILE A 32 -12.23 -9.99 13.73
N ASN A 33 -11.12 -10.41 14.34
CA ASN A 33 -9.94 -9.59 14.61
C ASN A 33 -8.81 -9.83 13.61
N THR A 34 -9.00 -10.67 12.59
CA THR A 34 -7.98 -10.92 11.57
C THR A 34 -7.94 -9.77 10.58
N LYS A 35 -6.79 -9.08 10.48
CA LYS A 35 -6.61 -7.96 9.54
C LYS A 35 -6.85 -8.43 8.10
N GLY A 36 -7.68 -7.69 7.37
CA GLY A 36 -7.99 -7.99 5.97
C GLY A 36 -9.03 -9.08 5.77
N TYR A 37 -9.58 -9.69 6.84
CA TYR A 37 -10.64 -10.68 6.72
C TYR A 37 -11.95 -10.04 6.28
N THR A 38 -12.61 -10.66 5.30
CA THR A 38 -13.92 -10.23 4.79
C THR A 38 -14.99 -11.23 5.21
N LYS A 39 -16.11 -10.73 5.77
CA LYS A 39 -17.25 -11.56 6.16
C LYS A 39 -17.73 -12.39 4.99
N GLN A 40 -17.89 -13.71 5.23
CA GLN A 40 -18.42 -14.65 4.26
C GLN A 40 -19.89 -14.96 4.53
N GLN A 41 -20.64 -15.27 3.48
CA GLN A 41 -22.04 -15.64 3.53
C GLN A 41 -22.33 -16.82 2.61
N ALA A 42 -23.19 -17.76 3.05
CA ALA A 42 -23.73 -18.80 2.18
C ALA A 42 -24.83 -18.24 1.32
N GLY A 43 -24.69 -18.37 0.01
CA GLY A 43 -25.80 -18.22 -0.95
C GLY A 43 -26.69 -19.45 -0.89
N THR A 44 -27.98 -19.28 -0.68
CA THR A 44 -28.95 -20.39 -0.66
C THR A 44 -30.03 -20.15 -1.69
N GLN A 45 -30.44 -21.18 -2.39
CA GLN A 45 -31.50 -21.15 -3.38
C GLN A 45 -32.47 -22.32 -3.18
N ALA A 46 -33.74 -22.11 -3.52
CA ALA A 46 -34.68 -23.22 -3.57
C ALA A 46 -34.23 -24.24 -4.63
N ALA A 47 -34.20 -25.52 -4.27
CA ALA A 47 -33.88 -26.56 -5.21
C ALA A 47 -35.01 -26.69 -6.24
N ASP A 48 -34.68 -27.15 -7.44
CA ASP A 48 -35.63 -27.30 -8.56
C ASP A 48 -36.84 -28.12 -8.12
N ALA A 49 -38.04 -27.55 -8.36
CA ALA A 49 -39.28 -28.20 -7.97
C ALA A 49 -39.50 -29.49 -8.76
N LEU A 50 -39.88 -30.54 -8.06
CA LEU A 50 -40.21 -31.84 -8.70
C LEU A 50 -41.55 -31.72 -9.45
N ARG A 51 -41.51 -31.86 -10.76
CA ARG A 51 -42.75 -31.93 -11.57
C ARG A 51 -43.43 -33.28 -11.31
N THR A 52 -44.46 -33.23 -10.48
CA THR A 52 -45.34 -34.36 -10.26
C THR A 52 -46.64 -34.12 -11.08
N HIS A 53 -47.13 -35.16 -11.77
CA HIS A 53 -48.45 -35.10 -12.43
C HIS A 53 -49.60 -35.11 -11.41
N THR A 54 -49.61 -34.15 -10.51
CA THR A 54 -50.66 -33.99 -9.49
C THR A 54 -51.43 -32.71 -9.75
N THR A 55 -52.69 -32.70 -9.35
CA THR A 55 -53.57 -31.51 -9.40
C THR A 55 -53.08 -30.32 -8.57
N TYR A 56 -52.08 -30.53 -7.74
CA TYR A 56 -51.54 -29.50 -6.81
C TYR A 56 -50.34 -28.74 -7.39
N GLY A 57 -49.85 -29.06 -8.61
CA GLY A 57 -48.70 -28.41 -9.24
C GLY A 57 -47.34 -29.00 -8.83
N ALA A 58 -46.29 -28.22 -8.99
CA ALA A 58 -44.91 -28.63 -8.67
C ALA A 58 -44.63 -28.59 -7.17
N ILE A 59 -44.06 -29.62 -6.60
CA ILE A 59 -43.70 -29.70 -5.19
C ILE A 59 -42.25 -29.26 -5.03
N GLY A 60 -41.98 -28.31 -4.10
CA GLY A 60 -40.63 -27.86 -3.76
C GLY A 60 -39.75 -29.02 -3.26
N SER A 61 -38.50 -29.07 -3.67
CA SER A 61 -37.55 -30.17 -3.37
C SER A 61 -36.51 -29.82 -2.32
N GLY A 62 -36.66 -28.71 -1.63
CA GLY A 62 -35.78 -28.28 -0.54
C GLY A 62 -34.90 -27.07 -0.88
N VAL A 63 -33.73 -26.99 -0.30
CA VAL A 63 -32.77 -25.88 -0.46
C VAL A 63 -31.39 -26.41 -0.87
N VAL A 64 -30.70 -25.65 -1.69
CA VAL A 64 -29.30 -25.91 -2.07
C VAL A 64 -28.45 -24.73 -1.67
N VAL A 65 -27.27 -24.98 -1.12
CA VAL A 65 -26.21 -23.97 -0.96
C VAL A 65 -25.52 -23.86 -2.32
N THR A 66 -25.58 -22.66 -2.93
CA THR A 66 -25.02 -22.42 -4.27
C THR A 66 -23.56 -22.01 -4.22
N GLU A 67 -23.22 -21.18 -3.24
CA GLU A 67 -21.86 -20.64 -3.10
C GLU A 67 -21.59 -20.12 -1.68
N ILE A 68 -20.30 -19.89 -1.38
CA ILE A 68 -19.87 -19.14 -0.20
C ILE A 68 -19.14 -17.90 -0.72
N SER A 69 -19.81 -16.76 -0.69
CA SER A 69 -19.30 -15.49 -1.23
C SER A 69 -18.85 -14.54 -0.12
N GLN A 70 -17.97 -13.62 -0.46
CA GLN A 70 -17.54 -12.54 0.42
C GLN A 70 -18.49 -11.34 0.29
N ILE A 71 -18.77 -10.67 1.42
CA ILE A 71 -19.49 -9.40 1.43
C ILE A 71 -18.45 -8.29 1.37
N ARG A 72 -18.04 -7.92 0.15
CA ARG A 72 -17.05 -6.88 -0.11
C ARG A 72 -17.57 -5.92 -1.18
N ASP A 73 -17.30 -4.63 -1.00
CA ASP A 73 -17.66 -3.58 -1.94
C ASP A 73 -16.39 -2.92 -2.50
N SER A 74 -16.15 -3.11 -3.78
CA SER A 74 -14.97 -2.60 -4.50
C SER A 74 -14.88 -1.07 -4.51
N TYR A 75 -16.00 -0.37 -4.40
CA TYR A 75 -16.03 1.10 -4.31
C TYR A 75 -15.31 1.60 -3.06
N TYR A 76 -15.56 0.96 -1.91
CA TYR A 76 -14.88 1.31 -0.66
C TYR A 76 -13.40 0.92 -0.68
N ASP A 77 -13.04 -0.17 -1.36
CA ASP A 77 -11.64 -0.58 -1.54
C ASP A 77 -10.83 0.48 -2.29
N VAL A 78 -11.37 0.98 -3.41
CA VAL A 78 -10.71 2.04 -4.18
C VAL A 78 -10.56 3.32 -3.34
N LYS A 79 -11.63 3.71 -2.62
CA LYS A 79 -11.57 4.88 -1.74
C LYS A 79 -10.53 4.73 -0.62
N TYR A 80 -10.49 3.55 0.01
CA TYR A 80 -9.53 3.25 1.07
C TYR A 80 -8.10 3.35 0.55
N ARG A 81 -7.80 2.71 -0.57
CA ARG A 81 -6.46 2.70 -1.19
C ARG A 81 -6.00 4.10 -1.60
N ASN A 82 -6.88 4.90 -2.19
CA ASN A 82 -6.56 6.30 -2.49
C ASN A 82 -6.25 7.12 -1.24
N ASN A 83 -6.99 6.90 -0.15
CA ASN A 83 -6.73 7.57 1.12
C ASN A 83 -5.42 7.08 1.75
N MET A 84 -5.11 5.78 1.68
CA MET A 84 -3.86 5.22 2.17
C MET A 84 -2.65 5.77 1.41
N ALA A 85 -2.74 5.93 0.10
CA ALA A 85 -1.69 6.56 -0.71
C ALA A 85 -1.42 8.02 -0.28
N ASN A 86 -2.48 8.78 -0.02
CA ASN A 86 -2.35 10.13 0.52
C ASN A 86 -1.74 10.12 1.93
N TYR A 87 -2.22 9.22 2.80
CA TYR A 87 -1.70 9.07 4.15
C TYR A 87 -0.20 8.75 4.13
N GLY A 88 0.23 7.75 3.37
CA GLY A 88 1.64 7.40 3.24
C GLY A 88 2.48 8.56 2.72
N GLN A 89 2.01 9.28 1.69
CA GLN A 89 2.69 10.46 1.17
C GLN A 89 2.89 11.55 2.23
N TYR A 90 1.85 11.87 3.00
CA TYR A 90 1.95 12.92 4.02
C TYR A 90 2.74 12.47 5.24
N SER A 91 2.65 11.21 5.65
CA SER A 91 3.42 10.64 6.76
C SER A 91 4.93 10.72 6.49
N VAL A 92 5.37 10.33 5.29
CA VAL A 92 6.79 10.44 4.89
C VAL A 92 7.23 11.91 4.83
N LYS A 93 6.40 12.78 4.26
CA LYS A 93 6.70 14.24 4.24
C LYS A 93 6.82 14.81 5.63
N GLU A 94 5.92 14.47 6.55
CA GLU A 94 5.96 14.92 7.95
C GLU A 94 7.27 14.49 8.62
N SER A 95 7.65 13.21 8.46
CA SER A 95 8.89 12.67 9.02
C SER A 95 10.13 13.44 8.55
N TYR A 96 10.27 13.67 7.23
CA TYR A 96 11.43 14.40 6.70
C TYR A 96 11.39 15.89 7.01
N MET A 97 10.20 16.51 7.03
CA MET A 97 10.07 17.91 7.43
C MET A 97 10.43 18.11 8.89
N GLY A 98 10.06 17.18 9.78
CA GLY A 98 10.49 17.20 11.18
C GLY A 98 12.00 17.14 11.32
N GLN A 99 12.67 16.24 10.57
CA GLN A 99 14.15 16.18 10.58
C GLN A 99 14.80 17.47 10.08
N ILE A 100 14.23 18.12 9.06
CA ILE A 100 14.72 19.41 8.55
C ILE A 100 14.49 20.51 9.58
N GLU A 101 13.32 20.51 10.24
CA GLU A 101 13.01 21.47 11.31
C GLU A 101 14.00 21.35 12.47
N ASP A 102 14.36 20.14 12.89
CA ASP A 102 15.37 19.89 13.93
C ASP A 102 16.74 20.49 13.58
N TYR A 103 17.15 20.44 12.29
CA TYR A 103 18.40 21.08 11.86
C TYR A 103 18.33 22.61 11.75
N LEU A 104 17.13 23.17 11.64
CA LEU A 104 16.88 24.60 11.56
C LEU A 104 16.45 25.20 12.91
N ASP A 105 16.39 24.37 13.98
CA ASP A 105 15.95 24.84 15.30
C ASP A 105 16.90 25.89 15.87
N GLU A 106 16.36 27.08 16.01
CA GLU A 106 17.07 28.24 16.57
C GLU A 106 16.86 28.40 18.09
N PHE A 107 15.97 27.61 18.71
CA PHE A 107 15.64 27.76 20.14
C PHE A 107 16.58 26.98 21.05
N THR A 108 17.06 25.82 20.59
CA THR A 108 17.92 24.95 21.40
C THR A 108 19.40 25.05 21.03
N LEU A 109 19.72 25.52 19.82
CA LEU A 109 21.08 25.65 19.31
C LEU A 109 21.36 27.09 18.91
N ASN A 110 22.65 27.49 18.88
CA ASN A 110 23.06 28.75 18.25
C ASN A 110 22.81 28.66 16.75
N GLY A 111 21.60 29.06 16.33
CA GLY A 111 21.15 28.96 14.96
C GLY A 111 21.65 30.11 14.09
N TYR A 112 21.14 30.17 12.85
CA TYR A 112 21.47 31.20 11.86
C TYR A 112 21.35 32.62 12.41
N SER A 113 20.28 32.93 13.14
CA SER A 113 20.01 34.28 13.66
C SER A 113 21.09 34.75 14.62
N GLN A 114 21.66 33.85 15.42
CA GLN A 114 22.73 34.21 16.36
C GLN A 114 24.07 34.42 15.63
N GLU A 115 24.44 33.52 14.72
CA GLU A 115 25.67 33.69 13.93
C GLU A 115 25.61 34.92 13.03
N TYR A 116 24.45 35.22 12.46
CA TYR A 116 24.20 36.43 11.67
C TYR A 116 24.36 37.71 12.52
N LYS A 117 23.76 37.75 13.73
CA LYS A 117 23.92 38.88 14.68
C LYS A 117 25.36 39.06 15.07
N ASN A 118 26.09 38.00 15.41
CA ASN A 118 27.50 38.04 15.78
C ASN A 118 28.35 38.63 14.65
N PHE A 119 28.12 38.20 13.40
CA PHE A 119 28.82 38.74 12.24
C PHE A 119 28.58 40.22 12.05
N PHE A 120 27.33 40.69 12.06
CA PHE A 120 27.00 42.11 11.85
C PHE A 120 27.43 42.97 13.03
N SER A 121 27.41 42.45 14.26
CA SER A 121 27.96 43.13 15.42
C SER A 121 29.47 43.36 15.27
N ALA A 122 30.22 42.40 14.77
CA ALA A 122 31.63 42.54 14.50
C ALA A 122 31.93 43.53 13.35
N VAL A 123 31.07 43.54 12.30
CA VAL A 123 31.15 44.55 11.23
C VAL A 123 30.99 45.96 11.84
N ASN A 124 29.97 46.18 12.68
CA ASN A 124 29.73 47.47 13.33
C ASN A 124 30.90 47.86 14.24
N GLN A 125 31.47 46.93 15.01
CA GLN A 125 32.61 47.21 15.86
C GLN A 125 33.83 47.63 15.04
N LEU A 126 34.09 47.01 13.89
CA LEU A 126 35.18 47.39 13.00
C LEU A 126 34.98 48.78 12.37
N THR A 127 33.72 49.22 12.12
CA THR A 127 33.44 50.59 11.65
C THR A 127 33.76 51.64 12.68
N ILE A 128 33.62 51.32 14.00
CA ILE A 128 33.92 52.20 15.12
C ILE A 128 35.43 52.26 15.35
N THR A 129 36.15 51.14 15.23
CA THR A 129 37.58 51.01 15.49
C THR A 129 38.35 50.39 14.33
N PRO A 130 38.50 51.07 13.19
CA PRO A 130 39.03 50.44 11.95
C PRO A 130 40.53 50.05 12.04
N GLY A 131 41.27 50.63 12.96
CA GLY A 131 42.68 50.34 13.21
C GLY A 131 42.95 49.16 14.17
N ASP A 132 41.91 48.69 14.88
CA ASP A 132 42.06 47.68 15.92
C ASP A 132 42.22 46.28 15.32
N THR A 133 43.33 45.62 15.63
CA THR A 133 43.63 44.25 15.19
C THR A 133 42.68 43.23 15.83
N SER A 134 42.22 43.49 17.06
CA SER A 134 41.27 42.63 17.77
C SER A 134 39.91 42.62 17.06
N ALA A 135 39.40 43.82 16.69
CA ALA A 135 38.14 43.95 15.94
C ALA A 135 38.20 43.25 14.56
N LYS A 136 39.35 43.35 13.87
CA LYS A 136 39.57 42.62 12.60
C LYS A 136 39.53 41.09 12.78
N ASN A 137 40.21 40.59 13.81
CA ASN A 137 40.24 39.16 14.11
C ASN A 137 38.83 38.65 14.51
N GLN A 138 38.08 39.43 15.28
CA GLN A 138 36.71 39.07 15.67
C GLN A 138 35.77 38.99 14.45
N LEU A 139 35.88 39.93 13.50
CA LEU A 139 35.13 39.86 12.26
C LEU A 139 35.46 38.59 11.44
N ILE A 140 36.75 38.28 11.30
CA ILE A 140 37.22 37.10 10.58
C ILE A 140 36.66 35.83 11.24
N ASN A 141 36.74 35.76 12.59
CA ASN A 141 36.27 34.59 13.34
C ASN A 141 34.75 34.43 13.20
N ASN A 142 33.96 35.50 13.33
CA ASN A 142 32.51 35.43 13.18
C ASN A 142 32.08 35.14 11.73
N ALA A 143 32.81 35.64 10.74
CA ALA A 143 32.59 35.27 9.33
C ALA A 143 32.85 33.79 9.08
N LYS A 144 33.92 33.26 9.70
CA LYS A 144 34.24 31.84 9.64
C LYS A 144 33.16 30.97 10.32
N SER A 145 32.71 31.35 11.52
CA SER A 145 31.63 30.63 12.22
C SER A 145 30.36 30.61 11.40
N LEU A 146 29.97 31.73 10.78
CA LEU A 146 28.80 31.77 9.89
C LEU A 146 28.97 30.88 8.66
N ALA A 147 30.15 30.83 8.05
CA ALA A 147 30.44 29.94 6.93
C ALA A 147 30.42 28.46 7.34
N ASP A 148 30.99 28.15 8.52
CA ASP A 148 30.98 26.76 9.06
C ASP A 148 29.56 26.33 9.42
N TYR A 149 28.68 27.20 9.89
CA TYR A 149 27.27 26.94 10.10
C TYR A 149 26.59 26.49 8.78
N PHE A 150 26.75 27.26 7.70
CA PHE A 150 26.14 26.89 6.40
C PHE A 150 26.72 25.61 5.82
N ASN A 151 28.01 25.36 6.01
CA ASN A 151 28.62 24.10 5.56
C ASN A 151 28.05 22.89 6.31
N THR A 152 27.88 23.03 7.63
CA THR A 152 27.28 22.00 8.48
C THR A 152 25.82 21.74 8.09
N LEU A 153 25.02 22.81 7.95
CA LEU A 153 23.63 22.70 7.53
C LEU A 153 23.50 22.02 6.16
N THR A 154 24.33 22.43 5.18
CA THR A 154 24.35 21.82 3.85
C THR A 154 24.67 20.33 3.94
N THR A 155 25.62 19.93 4.78
CA THR A 155 25.99 18.53 4.97
C THR A 155 24.83 17.75 5.58
N ASN A 156 24.17 18.29 6.60
CA ASN A 156 23.01 17.65 7.23
C ASN A 156 21.85 17.47 6.24
N LEU A 157 21.52 18.50 5.46
CA LEU A 157 20.46 18.38 4.44
C LEU A 157 20.80 17.39 3.34
N ARG A 158 22.07 17.26 2.95
CA ARG A 158 22.51 16.21 2.02
C ARG A 158 22.39 14.81 2.62
N ASN A 159 22.64 14.66 3.92
CA ASN A 159 22.44 13.39 4.61
C ASN A 159 20.95 13.00 4.60
N VAL A 160 20.04 13.92 4.93
CA VAL A 160 18.58 13.70 4.84
C VAL A 160 18.18 13.28 3.42
N GLN A 161 18.74 13.93 2.40
CA GLN A 161 18.46 13.59 1.01
C GLN A 161 18.99 12.18 0.66
N ALA A 162 20.16 11.80 1.18
CA ALA A 162 20.72 10.46 0.99
C ALA A 162 19.89 9.39 1.72
N ASP A 163 19.39 9.68 2.91
CA ASP A 163 18.53 8.77 3.68
C ASP A 163 17.20 8.57 2.94
N ALA A 164 16.57 9.64 2.46
CA ALA A 164 15.37 9.55 1.62
C ALA A 164 15.61 8.73 0.34
N ASN A 165 16.80 8.86 -0.25
CA ASN A 165 17.18 8.09 -1.43
C ASN A 165 17.33 6.58 -1.12
N ASN A 166 17.84 6.22 0.04
CA ASN A 166 17.92 4.83 0.48
C ASN A 166 16.51 4.27 0.76
N GLU A 167 15.62 5.05 1.38
CA GLU A 167 14.24 4.66 1.61
C GLU A 167 13.49 4.40 0.29
N ILE A 168 13.73 5.18 -0.76
CA ILE A 168 13.20 4.91 -2.11
C ILE A 168 13.64 3.54 -2.61
N LYS A 169 14.91 3.17 -2.40
CA LYS A 169 15.42 1.84 -2.79
C LYS A 169 14.72 0.72 -2.04
N ASP A 170 14.52 0.88 -0.74
CA ASP A 170 13.83 -0.11 0.09
C ASP A 170 12.35 -0.22 -0.29
N ALA A 171 11.69 0.90 -0.56
CA ALA A 171 10.31 0.93 -1.05
C ALA A 171 10.17 0.20 -2.39
N VAL A 172 11.10 0.38 -3.33
CA VAL A 172 11.12 -0.34 -4.62
C VAL A 172 11.25 -1.85 -4.40
N GLN A 173 12.10 -2.31 -3.47
CA GLN A 173 12.21 -3.72 -3.14
C GLN A 173 10.92 -4.28 -2.54
N GLN A 174 10.24 -3.53 -1.68
CA GLN A 174 8.96 -3.91 -1.11
C GLN A 174 7.88 -4.00 -2.19
N ILE A 175 7.78 -3.00 -3.09
CA ILE A 175 6.84 -3.02 -4.23
C ILE A 175 7.06 -4.27 -5.08
N ASN A 176 8.31 -4.61 -5.41
CA ASN A 176 8.65 -5.80 -6.20
C ASN A 176 8.25 -7.10 -5.48
N SER A 177 8.43 -7.16 -4.15
CA SER A 177 8.00 -8.30 -3.35
C SER A 177 6.47 -8.46 -3.35
N TYR A 178 5.73 -7.36 -3.18
CA TYR A 178 4.27 -7.38 -3.28
C TYR A 178 3.80 -7.80 -4.67
N ALA A 179 4.39 -7.26 -5.75
CA ALA A 179 4.04 -7.63 -7.12
C ALA A 179 4.18 -9.13 -7.37
N LYS A 180 5.31 -9.72 -6.95
CA LYS A 180 5.56 -11.17 -7.05
C LYS A 180 4.53 -11.99 -6.26
N ASN A 181 4.24 -11.58 -5.03
CA ASN A 181 3.31 -12.30 -4.15
C ASN A 181 1.86 -12.19 -4.65
N ILE A 182 1.44 -11.02 -5.14
CA ILE A 182 0.11 -10.82 -5.74
C ILE A 182 -0.05 -11.70 -6.98
N ALA A 183 0.95 -11.77 -7.88
CA ALA A 183 0.91 -12.65 -9.05
C ALA A 183 0.81 -14.14 -8.67
N ALA A 184 1.52 -14.55 -7.61
CA ALA A 184 1.42 -15.91 -7.08
C ALA A 184 0.04 -16.22 -6.50
N LEU A 185 -0.56 -15.28 -5.76
CA LEU A 185 -1.92 -15.41 -5.23
C LEU A 185 -2.96 -15.44 -6.35
N ASN A 186 -2.84 -14.61 -7.39
CA ASN A 186 -3.71 -14.65 -8.56
C ASN A 186 -3.72 -16.04 -9.21
N ARG A 187 -2.54 -16.67 -9.32
CA ARG A 187 -2.43 -18.04 -9.86
C ARG A 187 -3.16 -19.06 -8.99
N GLN A 188 -3.00 -18.98 -7.67
CA GLN A 188 -3.66 -19.89 -6.73
C GLN A 188 -5.17 -19.67 -6.71
N ILE A 189 -5.65 -18.43 -6.74
CA ILE A 189 -7.07 -18.08 -6.81
C ILE A 189 -7.69 -18.68 -8.05
N ASN A 190 -7.12 -18.39 -9.22
CA ASN A 190 -7.66 -18.91 -10.49
C ASN A 190 -7.61 -20.45 -10.58
N GLN A 191 -6.60 -21.08 -9.97
CA GLN A 191 -6.53 -22.55 -9.93
C GLN A 191 -7.67 -23.17 -9.11
N ILE A 192 -8.08 -22.53 -8.01
CA ILE A 192 -9.21 -22.99 -7.19
C ILE A 192 -10.53 -22.67 -7.89
N GLU A 193 -10.69 -21.45 -8.41
CA GLU A 193 -11.95 -20.97 -8.99
C GLU A 193 -12.28 -21.62 -10.32
N ALA A 194 -11.28 -21.96 -11.14
CA ALA A 194 -11.46 -22.77 -12.34
C ALA A 194 -12.05 -24.16 -12.06
N ASN A 195 -11.88 -24.67 -10.84
CA ASN A 195 -12.49 -25.92 -10.36
C ASN A 195 -13.79 -25.70 -9.57
N TYR A 196 -14.49 -24.57 -9.80
CA TYR A 196 -15.74 -24.20 -9.14
C TYR A 196 -15.63 -24.02 -7.61
N GLY A 197 -14.42 -23.84 -7.07
CA GLY A 197 -14.20 -23.45 -5.70
C GLY A 197 -14.25 -21.93 -5.54
N ASN A 198 -14.46 -21.44 -4.32
CA ASN A 198 -14.33 -20.01 -3.98
C ASN A 198 -13.06 -19.81 -3.14
N ALA A 199 -12.13 -19.00 -3.66
CA ALA A 199 -10.83 -18.76 -3.02
C ALA A 199 -10.86 -17.56 -2.06
N ASN A 200 -11.91 -17.42 -1.24
CA ASN A 200 -12.18 -16.25 -0.40
C ASN A 200 -10.99 -15.84 0.47
N ASP A 201 -10.36 -16.76 1.19
CA ASP A 201 -9.23 -16.47 2.07
C ASP A 201 -7.98 -16.01 1.31
N LEU A 202 -7.78 -16.50 0.08
CA LEU A 202 -6.68 -16.04 -0.79
C LEU A 202 -6.99 -14.67 -1.39
N ARG A 203 -8.24 -14.39 -1.70
CA ARG A 203 -8.69 -13.05 -2.12
C ARG A 203 -8.50 -12.04 -1.00
N ASP A 204 -8.80 -12.41 0.26
CA ASP A 204 -8.54 -11.56 1.43
C ASP A 204 -7.04 -11.28 1.59
N LYS A 205 -6.18 -12.29 1.50
CA LYS A 205 -4.72 -12.12 1.55
C LYS A 205 -4.21 -11.22 0.43
N ARG A 206 -4.71 -11.40 -0.80
CA ARG A 206 -4.37 -10.54 -1.94
C ARG A 206 -4.77 -9.09 -1.67
N ASN A 207 -5.99 -8.87 -1.23
CA ASN A 207 -6.50 -7.54 -0.93
C ASN A 207 -5.72 -6.85 0.19
N ALA A 208 -5.39 -7.57 1.27
CA ALA A 208 -4.56 -7.04 2.36
C ALA A 208 -3.17 -6.59 1.86
N MET A 209 -2.53 -7.38 0.98
CA MET A 209 -1.26 -6.98 0.36
C MET A 209 -1.39 -5.76 -0.55
N ILE A 210 -2.50 -5.62 -1.26
CA ILE A 210 -2.77 -4.45 -2.10
C ILE A 210 -3.01 -3.21 -1.24
N ASP A 211 -3.71 -3.36 -0.13
CA ASP A 211 -3.97 -2.29 0.82
C ASP A 211 -2.66 -1.80 1.47
N GLU A 212 -1.73 -2.69 1.81
CA GLU A 212 -0.39 -2.35 2.29
C GLU A 212 0.47 -1.70 1.19
N LEU A 213 0.40 -2.21 -0.05
CA LEU A 213 1.08 -1.60 -1.20
C LEU A 213 0.56 -0.19 -1.48
N SER A 214 -0.73 0.08 -1.25
CA SER A 214 -1.35 1.39 -1.47
C SER A 214 -0.82 2.48 -0.53
N GLU A 215 -0.26 2.13 0.62
CA GLU A 215 0.41 3.07 1.52
C GLU A 215 1.76 3.55 0.96
N ILE A 216 2.43 2.70 0.17
CA ILE A 216 3.74 3.02 -0.42
C ILE A 216 3.58 3.78 -1.73
N VAL A 217 2.60 3.41 -2.55
CA VAL A 217 2.42 3.97 -3.90
C VAL A 217 0.95 4.05 -4.30
N ASN A 218 0.60 5.11 -5.02
CA ASN A 218 -0.73 5.22 -5.60
C ASN A 218 -0.91 4.19 -6.72
N LEU A 219 -1.95 3.35 -6.59
CA LEU A 219 -2.22 2.24 -7.51
C LEU A 219 -3.67 2.18 -7.97
N GLU A 220 -3.85 1.58 -9.13
CA GLU A 220 -5.15 1.26 -9.71
C GLU A 220 -5.27 -0.26 -9.82
N THR A 221 -6.44 -0.80 -9.48
CA THR A 221 -6.72 -2.22 -9.61
C THR A 221 -7.90 -2.44 -10.54
N SER A 222 -7.83 -3.47 -11.39
CA SER A 222 -8.97 -3.95 -12.17
C SER A 222 -9.02 -5.46 -12.17
N GLU A 223 -10.23 -6.00 -12.18
CA GLU A 223 -10.48 -7.45 -12.31
C GLU A 223 -11.45 -7.66 -13.46
N GLU A 224 -11.02 -8.43 -14.44
CA GLU A 224 -11.77 -8.76 -15.66
C GLU A 224 -12.09 -10.25 -15.69
N ASP A 225 -13.34 -10.60 -15.90
CA ASP A 225 -13.75 -11.98 -16.05
C ASP A 225 -13.27 -12.51 -17.43
N MET A 226 -12.49 -13.58 -17.39
CA MET A 226 -11.98 -14.26 -18.61
C MET A 226 -12.84 -15.46 -19.01
N GLY A 227 -13.93 -15.72 -18.32
CA GLY A 227 -14.76 -16.90 -18.47
C GLY A 227 -14.22 -18.12 -17.72
N ASN A 228 -15.06 -19.15 -17.61
CA ASN A 228 -14.74 -20.41 -16.88
C ASN A 228 -14.29 -20.17 -15.43
N ASN A 229 -14.86 -19.19 -14.74
CA ASN A 229 -14.52 -18.79 -13.38
C ASN A 229 -13.05 -18.36 -13.20
N VAL A 230 -12.40 -17.90 -14.25
CA VAL A 230 -11.02 -17.39 -14.23
C VAL A 230 -11.08 -15.87 -14.39
N SER A 231 -10.36 -15.14 -13.54
CA SER A 231 -10.27 -13.69 -13.62
C SER A 231 -8.84 -13.21 -13.93
N ASN A 232 -8.74 -12.13 -14.71
CA ASN A 232 -7.51 -11.38 -14.89
C ASN A 232 -7.51 -10.21 -13.90
N PHE A 233 -6.84 -10.38 -12.78
CA PHE A 233 -6.64 -9.31 -11.83
C PHE A 233 -5.35 -8.55 -12.14
N SER A 234 -5.44 -7.24 -12.33
CA SER A 234 -4.31 -6.40 -12.66
C SER A 234 -4.12 -5.26 -11.64
N VAL A 235 -2.86 -4.90 -11.42
CA VAL A 235 -2.43 -3.74 -10.61
C VAL A 235 -1.59 -2.83 -11.49
N ARG A 236 -1.90 -1.55 -11.51
CA ARG A 236 -1.18 -0.52 -12.27
C ARG A 236 -0.68 0.58 -11.34
N ILE A 237 0.48 1.14 -11.67
CA ILE A 237 1.07 2.30 -11.01
C ILE A 237 1.29 3.36 -12.08
N ASN A 238 0.67 4.52 -11.93
CA ASN A 238 0.78 5.63 -12.90
C ASN A 238 0.52 5.17 -14.36
N GLY A 239 -0.51 4.33 -14.56
CA GLY A 239 -0.88 3.78 -15.87
C GLY A 239 0.00 2.63 -16.38
N GLN A 240 1.12 2.35 -15.73
CA GLN A 240 2.00 1.22 -16.07
C GLN A 240 1.59 -0.04 -15.33
N THR A 241 1.56 -1.17 -16.02
CA THR A 241 1.16 -2.45 -15.42
C THR A 241 2.29 -2.99 -14.54
N LEU A 242 1.99 -3.15 -13.24
CA LEU A 242 2.87 -3.83 -12.29
C LEU A 242 2.59 -5.33 -12.22
N VAL A 243 1.31 -5.70 -12.12
CA VAL A 243 0.87 -7.11 -12.11
C VAL A 243 -0.23 -7.27 -13.14
N SER A 244 -0.18 -8.33 -13.93
CA SER A 244 -1.25 -8.75 -14.84
C SER A 244 -1.42 -10.26 -14.77
N SER A 245 -2.56 -10.69 -14.22
CA SER A 245 -2.84 -12.11 -13.98
C SER A 245 -1.68 -12.79 -13.22
N TYR A 246 -0.91 -13.64 -13.90
CA TYR A 246 0.20 -14.42 -13.32
C TYR A 246 1.59 -13.82 -13.52
N SER A 247 1.67 -12.76 -14.31
CA SER A 247 2.91 -12.05 -14.61
C SER A 247 3.02 -10.78 -13.77
N TYR A 248 4.24 -10.38 -13.49
CA TYR A 248 4.53 -9.13 -12.81
C TYR A 248 5.75 -8.46 -13.42
N ASN A 249 5.76 -7.15 -13.39
CA ASN A 249 6.90 -6.32 -13.74
C ASN A 249 7.62 -5.89 -12.48
N THR A 250 8.91 -5.64 -12.57
CA THR A 250 9.71 -5.13 -11.46
C THR A 250 10.10 -3.68 -11.70
N LEU A 251 10.19 -2.93 -10.63
CA LEU A 251 10.80 -1.60 -10.64
C LEU A 251 12.28 -1.74 -10.31
N GLU A 252 13.09 -0.85 -10.86
CA GLU A 252 14.51 -0.74 -10.51
C GLU A 252 14.89 0.71 -10.20
N THR A 253 15.88 0.87 -9.34
CA THR A 253 16.46 2.15 -9.01
C THR A 253 17.73 2.35 -9.84
N VAL A 254 17.75 3.41 -10.64
CA VAL A 254 18.90 3.76 -11.48
C VAL A 254 19.52 5.05 -10.94
N ALA A 255 20.82 5.01 -10.63
CA ALA A 255 21.53 6.21 -10.19
C ALA A 255 21.55 7.26 -11.32
N ARG A 256 21.19 8.49 -10.98
CA ARG A 256 21.25 9.62 -11.90
C ARG A 256 22.70 9.91 -12.26
N THR A 257 22.94 10.18 -13.52
CA THR A 257 24.24 10.68 -14.00
C THR A 257 24.37 12.18 -13.78
N ASP A 258 23.26 12.93 -13.85
CA ASP A 258 23.25 14.38 -13.75
C ASP A 258 22.48 14.83 -12.50
N LYS A 259 23.05 15.78 -11.75
CA LYS A 259 22.38 16.44 -10.63
C LYS A 259 21.31 17.41 -11.17
N LYS A 260 20.11 17.40 -10.58
CA LYS A 260 19.07 18.40 -10.90
C LYS A 260 19.43 19.77 -10.32
N ASN A 261 20.05 19.77 -9.13
CA ASN A 261 20.58 20.97 -8.49
C ASN A 261 22.05 20.73 -8.13
N TYR A 262 22.88 21.79 -8.20
CA TYR A 262 24.31 21.71 -7.87
C TYR A 262 24.58 21.20 -6.43
N SER A 263 23.69 21.55 -5.51
CA SER A 263 23.78 21.18 -4.08
C SER A 263 23.28 19.76 -3.78
N ASP A 264 22.66 19.04 -4.74
CA ASP A 264 22.14 17.70 -4.52
C ASP A 264 23.26 16.72 -4.09
N ALA A 265 22.88 15.74 -3.26
CA ALA A 265 23.71 14.59 -2.98
C ALA A 265 24.04 13.82 -4.28
N GLU A 266 25.12 13.07 -4.24
CA GLU A 266 25.51 12.21 -5.39
C GLU A 266 24.77 10.88 -5.35
N GLY A 267 24.52 10.32 -6.54
CA GLY A 267 23.93 8.98 -6.65
C GLY A 267 22.45 8.87 -6.28
N LEU A 268 21.70 9.98 -6.39
CA LEU A 268 20.25 9.94 -6.22
C LEU A 268 19.61 9.06 -7.29
N TYR A 269 18.59 8.30 -6.91
CA TYR A 269 17.93 7.35 -7.81
C TYR A 269 16.77 7.97 -8.58
N ASP A 270 16.59 7.51 -9.81
CA ASP A 270 15.32 7.52 -10.54
C ASP A 270 14.73 6.10 -10.48
N VAL A 271 13.40 6.02 -10.34
CA VAL A 271 12.68 4.75 -10.35
C VAL A 271 12.17 4.51 -11.76
N GLN A 272 12.50 3.37 -12.32
CA GLN A 272 12.10 2.96 -13.67
C GLN A 272 11.47 1.57 -13.64
N LEU A 273 10.59 1.30 -14.60
CA LEU A 273 10.12 -0.06 -14.83
C LEU A 273 11.27 -0.86 -15.45
N SER A 274 11.63 -1.97 -14.83
CA SER A 274 12.68 -2.83 -15.39
C SER A 274 12.21 -3.43 -16.71
N LEU A 275 12.97 -3.19 -17.77
CA LEU A 275 12.69 -3.75 -19.10
C LEU A 275 13.17 -5.20 -19.25
N ILE A 276 13.78 -5.77 -18.21
CA ILE A 276 14.31 -7.14 -18.22
C ILE A 276 13.22 -8.10 -17.73
N HIS A 277 12.27 -8.38 -18.60
CA HIS A 277 11.36 -9.50 -18.44
C HIS A 277 11.57 -10.48 -19.59
N ILE A 278 12.26 -11.50 -19.23
CA ILE A 278 12.25 -12.73 -20.02
C ILE A 278 11.39 -13.74 -19.28
#